data_e5f4866df976db465e26fc3f91109161
#
_entry.id   e5f4866df976db465e26fc3f91109161
#
_cell.length_a   1.000
_cell.length_b   1.000
_cell.length_c   1.000
_cell.angle_alpha   90.00
_cell.angle_beta   90.00
_cell.angle_gamma   90.00
#
_symmetry.space_group_name_H-M   'P 1'
#
loop_
_entity.id
_entity.type
_entity.pdbx_description
1 polymer ?
#
loop_
_entity_poly.entity_id
_entity_poly.type
_entity_poly.pdbx_seq_one_letter_code
_entity_poly.pdbx_strand_id
1 'polypeptide(L)'
;MRNTERPEAASEPDLKKRTKAVALRILKLVDAMPKTTAGRALASRIVRSGTSVAANYRAACRAKSTADFIAKMGIVEEEADQTLFWLELPEESELVTAGKLPAIKQEANELIAITVASIKTARRNRSSHSALRIPNSALE
;
A
#
# COMPACT_ATOMS: atom_id res chain seq x y z
N MET A 1 17.69 25.35 2.10
CA MET A 1 17.59 24.78 1.88
C MET A 1 17.19 23.79 1.69
N ARG A 2 17.28 23.72 1.76
CA ARG A 2 17.09 22.90 1.62
C ARG A 2 16.58 21.95 1.29
N ASN A 3 16.41 21.75 1.30
CA ASN A 3 16.11 20.78 0.98
C ASN A 3 15.67 20.10 0.27
N THR A 4 15.60 20.36 0.32
CA THR A 4 15.23 19.98 -0.74
C THR A 4 15.61 18.86 -1.35
N GLU A 5 16.01 18.60 -1.24
CA GLU A 5 16.35 17.81 -1.84
C GLU A 5 16.49 16.48 -1.81
N ARG A 6 16.05 15.79 -1.15
CA ARG A 6 16.15 14.40 -1.00
C ARG A 6 14.88 13.71 -1.20
N PRO A 7 14.56 13.30 -2.44
CA PRO A 7 13.28 12.68 -2.74
C PRO A 7 13.01 11.41 -1.95
N GLU A 8 14.04 10.64 -1.69
CA GLU A 8 13.81 9.39 -0.95
C GLU A 8 13.43 9.67 0.48
N ALA A 9 14.05 10.64 1.07
CA ALA A 9 13.73 10.96 2.45
C ALA A 9 12.31 11.46 2.59
N ALA A 10 11.79 12.11 1.54
CA ALA A 10 10.44 12.63 1.57
C ALA A 10 9.42 11.53 1.29
N SER A 11 9.77 10.57 0.42
CA SER A 11 8.76 9.60 -0.04
C SER A 11 8.35 8.63 1.07
N GLU A 12 9.26 8.26 1.95
CA GLU A 12 8.93 7.29 2.99
C GLU A 12 7.93 7.82 3.99
N PRO A 13 8.15 9.00 4.60
CA PRO A 13 7.10 9.58 5.45
C PRO A 13 5.82 9.87 4.68
N ASP A 14 5.95 10.19 3.40
CA ASP A 14 4.80 10.44 2.56
C ASP A 14 3.93 9.19 2.44
N LEU A 15 4.53 8.02 2.26
CA LEU A 15 3.78 6.77 2.18
C LEU A 15 3.05 6.44 3.47
N LYS A 16 3.66 6.71 4.61
CA LYS A 16 2.97 6.52 5.88
C LYS A 16 1.73 7.38 5.96
N LYS A 17 1.84 8.63 5.57
CA LYS A 17 0.70 9.55 5.58
C LYS A 17 -0.32 9.15 4.55
N ARG A 18 0.12 8.78 3.36
CA ARG A 18 -0.81 8.47 2.27
C ARG A 18 -1.60 7.20 2.56
N THR A 19 -0.95 6.15 3.06
CA THR A 19 -1.67 4.92 3.37
C THR A 19 -2.66 5.14 4.51
N LYS A 20 -2.26 5.91 5.52
CA LYS A 20 -3.17 6.22 6.62
C LYS A 20 -4.33 7.08 6.15
N ALA A 21 -4.07 8.05 5.26
CA ALA A 21 -5.13 8.90 4.72
C ALA A 21 -6.16 8.08 3.95
N VAL A 22 -5.71 7.11 3.16
CA VAL A 22 -6.62 6.22 2.46
C VAL A 22 -7.46 5.43 3.46
N ALA A 23 -6.84 4.89 4.51
CA ALA A 23 -7.56 4.14 5.53
C ALA A 23 -8.66 4.99 6.17
N LEU A 24 -8.35 6.24 6.48
CA LEU A 24 -9.34 7.14 7.08
C LEU A 24 -10.48 7.44 6.12
N ARG A 25 -10.18 7.65 4.85
CA ARG A 25 -11.22 7.90 3.84
C ARG A 25 -12.10 6.67 3.67
N ILE A 26 -11.50 5.49 3.75
CA ILE A 26 -12.24 4.24 3.62
C ILE A 26 -13.20 4.05 4.79
N LEU A 27 -12.78 4.42 6.01
CA LEU A 27 -13.69 4.33 7.15
C LEU A 27 -14.95 5.17 6.94
N LYS A 28 -14.78 6.37 6.37
CA LYS A 28 -15.94 7.21 6.08
C LYS A 28 -16.79 6.64 4.96
N LEU A 29 -16.12 6.07 3.95
CA LEU A 29 -16.83 5.50 2.82
C LEU A 29 -17.72 4.35 3.25
N VAL A 30 -17.18 3.41 4.04
CA VAL A 30 -17.96 2.24 4.42
C VAL A 30 -19.14 2.60 5.31
N ASP A 31 -18.99 3.65 6.13
CA ASP A 31 -20.11 4.11 6.95
C ASP A 31 -21.25 4.67 6.11
N ALA A 32 -20.94 5.19 4.93
CA ALA A 32 -21.94 5.75 4.04
C ALA A 32 -22.54 4.71 3.09
N MET A 33 -22.03 3.48 3.08
CA MET A 33 -22.54 2.46 2.17
C MET A 33 -23.89 1.95 2.59
N PRO A 34 -24.71 1.47 1.63
CA PRO A 34 -26.04 0.97 1.95
C PRO A 34 -26.00 -0.21 2.93
N LYS A 35 -27.00 -0.28 3.79
CA LYS A 35 -27.08 -1.36 4.79
C LYS A 35 -27.85 -2.55 4.25
N THR A 36 -27.62 -2.86 2.99
CA THR A 36 -28.16 -4.06 2.34
C THR A 36 -27.18 -5.21 2.53
N THR A 37 -27.60 -6.40 2.13
CA THR A 37 -26.71 -7.56 2.21
C THR A 37 -25.42 -7.32 1.43
N ALA A 38 -25.54 -6.86 0.19
CA ALA A 38 -24.37 -6.60 -0.64
C ALA A 38 -23.53 -5.46 -0.06
N GLY A 39 -24.17 -4.36 0.37
CA GLY A 39 -23.48 -3.23 0.93
C GLY A 39 -22.69 -3.60 2.16
N ARG A 40 -23.25 -4.38 3.05
CA ARG A 40 -22.54 -4.81 4.26
C ARG A 40 -21.38 -5.73 3.94
N ALA A 41 -21.57 -6.65 3.01
CA ALA A 41 -20.50 -7.58 2.62
C ALA A 41 -19.32 -6.85 2.01
N LEU A 42 -19.61 -5.92 1.08
CA LEU A 42 -18.55 -5.15 0.44
C LEU A 42 -17.87 -4.20 1.42
N ALA A 43 -18.65 -3.55 2.29
CA ALA A 43 -18.08 -2.66 3.29
C ALA A 43 -17.08 -3.39 4.18
N SER A 44 -17.40 -4.62 4.57
CA SER A 44 -16.53 -5.43 5.41
C SER A 44 -15.21 -5.72 4.70
N ARG A 45 -15.27 -6.07 3.42
CA ARG A 45 -14.06 -6.35 2.64
C ARG A 45 -13.22 -5.11 2.43
N ILE A 46 -13.88 -4.01 2.12
CA ILE A 46 -13.19 -2.75 1.84
C ILE A 46 -12.46 -2.25 3.09
N VAL A 47 -13.14 -2.26 4.24
CA VAL A 47 -12.51 -1.75 5.46
C VAL A 47 -11.35 -2.64 5.88
N ARG A 48 -11.50 -3.97 5.75
CA ARG A 48 -10.41 -4.86 6.13
C ARG A 48 -9.18 -4.66 5.25
N SER A 49 -9.34 -4.71 3.93
CA SER A 49 -8.19 -4.59 3.05
C SER A 49 -7.62 -3.19 3.05
N GLY A 50 -8.48 -2.17 3.06
CA GLY A 50 -8.02 -0.79 3.01
C GLY A 50 -7.22 -0.36 4.23
N THR A 51 -7.63 -0.81 5.42
CA THR A 51 -6.86 -0.50 6.62
C THR A 51 -5.61 -1.36 6.72
N SER A 52 -5.63 -2.57 6.13
CA SER A 52 -4.46 -3.44 6.09
C SER A 52 -3.30 -2.84 5.33
N VAL A 53 -3.58 -2.04 4.29
CA VAL A 53 -2.52 -1.40 3.53
C VAL A 53 -1.64 -0.56 4.46
N ALA A 54 -2.26 0.29 5.26
CA ALA A 54 -1.53 1.15 6.18
C ALA A 54 -0.83 0.35 7.27
N ALA A 55 -1.53 -0.63 7.84
CA ALA A 55 -0.95 -1.42 8.93
C ALA A 55 0.26 -2.21 8.47
N ASN A 56 0.18 -2.79 7.28
CA ASN A 56 1.29 -3.58 6.75
C ASN A 56 2.45 -2.70 6.30
N TYR A 57 2.15 -1.50 5.79
CA TYR A 57 3.23 -0.59 5.46
C TYR A 57 4.01 -0.17 6.72
N ARG A 58 3.30 0.09 7.83
CA ARG A 58 3.99 0.39 9.08
C ARG A 58 4.88 -0.76 9.50
N ALA A 59 4.39 -2.00 9.34
CA ALA A 59 5.20 -3.17 9.66
C ALA A 59 6.43 -3.25 8.75
N ALA A 60 6.28 -2.92 7.47
CA ALA A 60 7.40 -2.92 6.54
C ALA A 60 8.47 -1.91 6.95
N CYS A 61 8.05 -0.75 7.47
CA CYS A 61 9.00 0.27 7.92
C CYS A 61 9.83 -0.20 9.11
N ARG A 62 9.37 -1.24 9.82
CA ARG A 62 10.08 -1.81 10.95
C ARG A 62 10.72 -3.14 10.60
N ALA A 63 10.92 -3.40 9.33
CA ALA A 63 11.47 -4.67 8.86
C ALA A 63 12.89 -4.86 9.41
N LYS A 64 13.22 -6.12 9.68
CA LYS A 64 14.50 -6.46 10.30
C LYS A 64 15.61 -6.68 9.30
N SER A 65 15.27 -6.80 8.02
CA SER A 65 16.23 -7.05 6.96
C SER A 65 15.60 -6.61 5.64
N THR A 66 16.42 -6.54 4.60
CA THR A 66 15.91 -6.25 3.27
C THR A 66 14.92 -7.32 2.81
N ALA A 67 15.23 -8.58 3.09
CA ALA A 67 14.32 -9.68 2.72
C ALA A 67 12.97 -9.52 3.44
N ASP A 68 13.00 -9.18 4.72
CA ASP A 68 11.80 -8.98 5.50
C ASP A 68 11.00 -7.79 4.96
N PHE A 69 11.69 -6.71 4.59
CA PHE A 69 11.05 -5.55 3.99
C PHE A 69 10.34 -5.92 2.69
N ILE A 70 11.02 -6.65 1.82
CA ILE A 70 10.44 -7.08 0.54
C ILE A 70 9.20 -7.94 0.78
N ALA A 71 9.28 -8.87 1.74
CA ALA A 71 8.15 -9.74 2.04
C ALA A 71 6.96 -8.94 2.54
N LYS A 72 7.19 -7.98 3.44
CA LYS A 72 6.12 -7.17 3.99
C LYS A 72 5.53 -6.21 2.96
N MET A 73 6.38 -5.65 2.09
CA MET A 73 5.89 -4.80 1.01
C MET A 73 5.07 -5.59 0.01
N GLY A 74 5.37 -6.88 -0.18
CA GLY A 74 4.54 -7.74 -1.01
C GLY A 74 3.13 -7.85 -0.46
N ILE A 75 2.98 -7.91 0.85
CA ILE A 75 1.66 -7.93 1.47
C ILE A 75 0.96 -6.60 1.25
N VAL A 76 1.68 -5.48 1.37
CA VAL A 76 1.10 -4.16 1.11
C VAL A 76 0.55 -4.10 -0.32
N GLU A 77 1.33 -4.60 -1.27
CA GLU A 77 0.89 -4.62 -2.66
C GLU A 77 -0.38 -5.43 -2.84
N GLU A 78 -0.43 -6.62 -2.25
CA GLU A 78 -1.61 -7.49 -2.34
C GLU A 78 -2.84 -6.82 -1.74
N GLU A 79 -2.69 -6.23 -0.57
CA GLU A 79 -3.82 -5.60 0.10
C GLU A 79 -4.30 -4.36 -0.65
N ALA A 80 -3.38 -3.60 -1.25
CA ALA A 80 -3.78 -2.45 -2.04
C ALA A 80 -4.52 -2.87 -3.30
N ASP A 81 -4.07 -3.94 -3.95
CA ASP A 81 -4.75 -4.47 -5.12
C ASP A 81 -6.13 -5.00 -4.78
N GLN A 82 -6.26 -5.72 -3.66
CA GLN A 82 -7.56 -6.18 -3.21
C GLN A 82 -8.48 -5.01 -2.88
N THR A 83 -7.94 -3.98 -2.26
CA THR A 83 -8.72 -2.79 -1.96
C THR A 83 -9.30 -2.20 -3.24
N LEU A 84 -8.46 -2.08 -4.26
CA LEU A 84 -8.90 -1.56 -5.55
C LEU A 84 -10.03 -2.40 -6.12
N PHE A 85 -9.87 -3.71 -6.11
CA PHE A 85 -10.90 -4.62 -6.61
C PHE A 85 -12.22 -4.45 -5.85
N TRP A 86 -12.16 -4.44 -4.52
CA TRP A 86 -13.39 -4.31 -3.73
C TRP A 86 -14.05 -2.94 -3.89
N LEU A 87 -13.27 -1.91 -4.24
CA LEU A 87 -13.85 -0.60 -4.52
C LEU A 87 -14.51 -0.52 -5.89
N GLU A 88 -14.07 -1.35 -6.84
CA GLU A 88 -14.68 -1.39 -8.17
C GLU A 88 -16.11 -1.93 -8.13
N LEU A 89 -16.38 -2.87 -7.26
CA LEU A 89 -17.66 -3.54 -7.26
C LEU A 89 -18.85 -2.65 -6.88
N PRO A 90 -18.77 -1.84 -5.82
CA PRO A 90 -19.89 -0.94 -5.52
C PRO A 90 -20.14 0.08 -6.61
N GLU A 91 -19.10 0.50 -7.30
CA GLU A 91 -19.25 1.47 -8.39
C GLU A 91 -19.88 0.82 -9.62
N GLU A 92 -19.33 -0.30 -10.05
CA GLU A 92 -19.80 -0.95 -11.28
C GLU A 92 -21.19 -1.56 -11.11
N SER A 93 -21.54 -1.97 -9.90
CA SER A 93 -22.88 -2.49 -9.62
C SER A 93 -23.89 -1.39 -9.35
N GLU A 94 -23.42 -0.13 -9.34
CA GLU A 94 -24.24 1.04 -9.04
C GLU A 94 -24.85 0.99 -7.65
N LEU A 95 -24.19 0.25 -6.74
CA LEU A 95 -24.62 0.20 -5.35
C LEU A 95 -24.44 1.58 -4.68
N VAL A 96 -23.39 2.29 -5.08
CA VAL A 96 -23.15 3.65 -4.62
C VAL A 96 -22.92 4.52 -5.84
N THR A 97 -23.21 5.82 -5.69
CA THR A 97 -22.86 6.78 -6.73
C THR A 97 -21.35 7.01 -6.68
N ALA A 98 -20.80 7.54 -7.79
CA ALA A 98 -19.36 7.68 -7.91
C ALA A 98 -18.74 8.49 -6.77
N GLY A 99 -19.24 9.69 -6.52
CA GLY A 99 -18.78 10.50 -5.40
C GLY A 99 -17.28 10.57 -5.27
N LYS A 100 -16.78 10.15 -4.11
CA LYS A 100 -15.34 10.15 -3.81
C LYS A 100 -14.64 8.87 -4.22
N LEU A 101 -15.40 7.91 -4.73
CA LEU A 101 -14.86 6.59 -5.07
C LEU A 101 -13.75 6.64 -6.11
N PRO A 102 -13.92 7.41 -7.22
CA PRO A 102 -12.84 7.48 -8.21
C PRO A 102 -11.53 7.99 -7.63
N ALA A 103 -11.59 8.98 -6.73
CA ALA A 103 -10.38 9.54 -6.14
C ALA A 103 -9.68 8.52 -5.25
N ILE A 104 -10.44 7.73 -4.48
CA ILE A 104 -9.86 6.71 -3.63
C ILE A 104 -9.25 5.60 -4.48
N LYS A 105 -9.93 5.20 -5.56
CA LYS A 105 -9.40 4.19 -6.49
C LYS A 105 -8.12 4.67 -7.14
N GLN A 106 -8.07 5.92 -7.53
CA GLN A 106 -6.87 6.51 -8.12
C GLN A 106 -5.71 6.45 -7.14
N GLU A 107 -5.96 6.80 -5.91
CA GLU A 107 -4.92 6.77 -4.88
C GLU A 107 -4.45 5.35 -4.63
N ALA A 108 -5.36 4.38 -4.57
CA ALA A 108 -4.99 2.98 -4.40
C ALA A 108 -4.09 2.51 -5.55
N ASN A 109 -4.42 2.92 -6.76
CA ASN A 109 -3.63 2.57 -7.95
C ASN A 109 -2.22 3.14 -7.85
N GLU A 110 -2.11 4.39 -7.41
CA GLU A 110 -0.80 5.01 -7.24
C GLU A 110 0.01 4.34 -6.15
N LEU A 111 -0.64 3.94 -5.07
CA LEU A 111 0.05 3.24 -3.99
C LEU A 111 0.58 1.88 -4.45
N ILE A 112 -0.18 1.18 -5.31
CA ILE A 112 0.29 -0.06 -5.88
C ILE A 112 1.57 0.19 -6.69
N ALA A 113 1.55 1.20 -7.54
CA ALA A 113 2.70 1.51 -8.38
C ALA A 113 3.93 1.86 -7.55
N ILE A 114 3.75 2.67 -6.51
CA ILE A 114 4.84 3.05 -5.63
C ILE A 114 5.39 1.83 -4.89
N THR A 115 4.50 0.96 -4.43
CA THR A 115 4.90 -0.24 -3.71
C THR A 115 5.72 -1.16 -4.60
N VAL A 116 5.26 -1.38 -5.84
CA VAL A 116 5.98 -2.19 -6.82
C VAL A 116 7.37 -1.61 -7.06
N ALA A 117 7.46 -0.29 -7.24
CA ALA A 117 8.74 0.38 -7.46
C ALA A 117 9.66 0.21 -6.26
N SER A 118 9.13 0.32 -5.05
CA SER A 118 9.90 0.15 -3.82
C SER A 118 10.47 -1.25 -3.72
N ILE A 119 9.67 -2.25 -4.06
CA ILE A 119 10.12 -3.65 -4.03
C ILE A 119 11.25 -3.86 -5.03
N LYS A 120 11.09 -3.33 -6.25
CA LYS A 120 12.12 -3.45 -7.27
C LYS A 120 13.43 -2.81 -6.83
N THR A 121 13.33 -1.62 -6.24
CA THR A 121 14.51 -0.93 -5.74
C THR A 121 15.19 -1.74 -4.64
N ALA A 122 14.41 -2.26 -3.71
CA ALA A 122 14.95 -3.06 -2.61
C ALA A 122 15.63 -4.34 -3.12
N ARG A 123 15.04 -4.99 -4.11
CA ARG A 123 15.62 -6.19 -4.70
C ARG A 123 16.93 -5.86 -5.41
N ARG A 124 16.96 -4.75 -6.14
CA ARG A 124 18.16 -4.33 -6.84
C ARG A 124 19.28 -4.02 -5.87
N ASN A 125 18.96 -3.28 -4.82
CA ASN A 125 19.95 -2.93 -3.80
C ASN A 125 20.44 -4.16 -3.06
N ARG A 126 19.55 -5.10 -2.79
CA ARG A 126 19.91 -6.34 -2.12
C ARG A 126 20.86 -7.16 -2.99
N SER A 127 20.58 -7.26 -4.28
CA SER A 127 21.42 -7.99 -5.22
C SER A 127 22.80 -7.37 -5.32
N SER A 128 22.86 -6.05 -5.48
CA SER A 128 24.13 -5.33 -5.53
C SER A 128 24.93 -5.53 -4.26
N HIS A 129 24.25 -5.41 -3.13
CA HIS A 129 24.91 -5.61 -1.83
C HIS A 129 25.41 -7.03 -1.67
N SER A 130 24.60 -8.00 -2.07
CA SER A 130 25.00 -9.41 -2.00
C SER A 130 26.20 -9.69 -2.90
N ALA A 131 26.20 -9.13 -4.11
CA ALA A 131 27.32 -9.30 -5.02
C ALA A 131 28.60 -8.76 -4.43
N LEU A 132 28.53 -7.60 -3.79
CA LEU A 132 29.69 -7.02 -3.16
C LEU A 132 30.17 -7.81 -1.94
N ARG A 133 29.26 -8.51 -1.28
CA ARG A 133 29.59 -9.26 -0.08
C ARG A 133 30.08 -10.66 -0.35
N ILE A 134 29.85 -11.16 -1.55
CA ILE A 134 30.23 -12.54 -1.86
C ILE A 134 31.71 -12.83 -1.55
N PRO A 135 32.67 -11.97 -1.96
CA PRO A 135 34.05 -12.27 -1.65
C PRO A 135 34.32 -12.38 -0.16
N ASN A 136 33.71 -11.50 0.61
CA ASN A 136 33.87 -11.54 2.06
C ASN A 136 33.25 -12.80 2.65
N SER A 137 32.07 -13.15 2.18
CA SER A 137 31.40 -14.35 2.64
C SER A 137 32.21 -15.61 2.35
N ALA A 138 32.81 -15.65 1.17
CA ALA A 138 33.64 -16.81 0.80
C ALA A 138 34.82 -16.96 1.72
N LEU A 139 35.34 -15.86 2.23
CA LEU A 139 36.46 -15.91 3.16
C LEU A 139 36.05 -16.33 4.57
N GLU A 140 34.81 -16.08 4.89
CA GLU A 140 34.27 -16.42 6.19
C GLU A 140 33.99 -17.90 6.29
#